data_9732afb9808b8874e37b2e4c27281b19
#
_entry.id   9732afb9808b8874e37b2e4c27281b19
#
_cell.length_a   1.000
_cell.length_b   1.000
_cell.length_c   1.000
_cell.angle_alpha   90.00
_cell.angle_beta   90.00
_cell.angle_gamma   90.00
#
_symmetry.space_group_name_H-M   'P 1'
#
loop_
_entity.id
_entity.type
_entity.pdbx_description
1 polymer ?
#
loop_
_entity_poly.entity_id
_entity_poly.type
_entity_poly.pdbx_seq_one_letter_code
_entity_poly.pdbx_strand_id
1 'polypeptide(L)'
;MKTISLTAKFCLLLVLAAAVCAGVAFSAPATVKGYVLDSACAFTKGLDKPISKECAISCANAGSALVILAEDGTIYWPIAGTTPSSGQNPKLLPFAGQKVNVTGTLYKRGGSVAIVIDTIEAQAVAQK
;
A
#
# COMPACT_ATOMS: atom_id res chain seq x y z
N MET A 1 16.78 -34.42 46.74
CA MET A 1 16.56 -34.29 45.26
C MET A 1 15.11 -33.93 44.99
N LYS A 2 14.85 -32.69 44.60
CA LYS A 2 13.47 -32.26 44.25
C LYS A 2 13.20 -32.68 42.80
N THR A 3 12.32 -33.64 42.59
CA THR A 3 11.80 -34.05 41.29
C THR A 3 10.95 -32.92 40.74
N ILE A 4 11.47 -32.16 39.76
CA ILE A 4 10.68 -31.20 39.04
C ILE A 4 9.68 -31.95 38.19
N SER A 5 8.38 -31.75 38.51
CA SER A 5 7.27 -32.45 37.87
C SER A 5 7.30 -32.26 36.34
N LEU A 6 7.04 -33.39 35.64
CA LEU A 6 7.02 -33.44 34.16
C LEU A 6 6.06 -32.40 33.54
N THR A 7 5.03 -32.02 34.27
CA THR A 7 4.05 -30.97 33.89
C THR A 7 4.65 -29.59 33.82
N ALA A 8 5.61 -29.24 34.72
CA ALA A 8 6.26 -27.92 34.70
C ALA A 8 7.22 -27.75 33.49
N LYS A 9 7.85 -28.81 33.04
CA LYS A 9 8.69 -28.81 31.84
C LYS A 9 7.87 -28.68 30.55
N PHE A 10 6.66 -29.24 30.53
CA PHE A 10 5.78 -29.12 29.36
C PHE A 10 5.19 -27.71 29.20
N CYS A 11 4.83 -27.05 30.30
CA CYS A 11 4.38 -25.65 30.27
C CYS A 11 5.49 -24.67 29.85
N LEU A 12 6.74 -24.90 30.26
CA LEU A 12 7.87 -24.03 29.90
C LEU A 12 8.20 -24.11 28.40
N LEU A 13 8.06 -25.28 27.79
CA LEU A 13 8.27 -25.48 26.34
C LEU A 13 7.17 -24.84 25.49
N LEU A 14 5.91 -24.81 25.98
CA LEU A 14 4.78 -24.17 25.29
C LEU A 14 4.87 -22.62 25.32
N VAL A 15 5.43 -22.05 26.36
CA VAL A 15 5.62 -20.58 26.48
C VAL A 15 6.76 -20.09 25.58
N LEU A 16 7.79 -20.91 25.34
CA LEU A 16 8.89 -20.55 24.44
C LEU A 16 8.51 -20.61 22.96
N ALA A 17 7.50 -21.39 22.59
CA ALA A 17 7.05 -21.51 21.20
C ALA A 17 6.16 -20.31 20.73
N ALA A 18 5.64 -19.49 21.65
CA ALA A 18 4.77 -18.38 21.35
C ALA A 18 5.50 -17.05 21.02
N ALA A 19 6.84 -16.99 21.16
CA ALA A 19 7.59 -15.74 21.07
C ALA A 19 8.23 -15.48 19.69
N VAL A 20 7.94 -16.25 18.64
CA VAL A 20 8.59 -16.10 17.31
C VAL A 20 7.62 -15.62 16.23
N CYS A 21 6.59 -14.86 16.59
CA CYS A 21 5.78 -14.11 15.61
C CYS A 21 6.23 -12.64 15.51
N ALA A 22 7.54 -12.39 15.46
CA ALA A 22 8.08 -11.07 15.20
C ALA A 22 8.14 -10.82 13.68
N GLY A 23 7.13 -10.09 13.19
CA GLY A 23 7.28 -9.14 12.08
C GLY A 23 7.91 -9.62 10.78
N VAL A 24 7.42 -10.69 10.15
CA VAL A 24 7.71 -10.93 8.72
C VAL A 24 7.03 -9.84 7.91
N ALA A 25 7.81 -9.00 7.23
CA ALA A 25 7.29 -8.08 6.22
C ALA A 25 6.66 -8.94 5.12
N PHE A 26 5.33 -8.94 5.05
CA PHE A 26 4.61 -9.74 4.06
C PHE A 26 4.67 -9.02 2.71
N SER A 27 5.36 -9.61 1.76
CA SER A 27 5.40 -9.20 0.37
C SER A 27 4.55 -10.17 -0.45
N ALA A 28 3.53 -9.68 -1.15
CA ALA A 28 2.65 -10.50 -1.96
C ALA A 28 2.30 -9.82 -3.28
N PRO A 29 2.23 -10.56 -4.41
CA PRO A 29 1.67 -10.03 -5.64
C PRO A 29 0.19 -9.74 -5.44
N ALA A 30 -0.27 -8.62 -5.97
CA ALA A 30 -1.65 -8.21 -5.83
C ALA A 30 -2.11 -7.34 -7.00
N THR A 31 -3.44 -7.29 -7.18
CA THR A 31 -4.09 -6.32 -8.05
C THR A 31 -4.86 -5.32 -7.19
N VAL A 32 -4.57 -4.04 -7.38
CA VAL A 32 -5.19 -2.93 -6.67
C VAL A 32 -6.04 -2.13 -7.66
N LYS A 33 -7.23 -1.73 -7.22
CA LYS A 33 -8.13 -0.83 -7.96
C LYS A 33 -8.31 0.45 -7.16
N GLY A 34 -8.14 1.60 -7.80
CA GLY A 34 -8.27 2.87 -7.12
C GLY A 34 -8.05 4.06 -8.04
N TYR A 35 -8.04 5.23 -7.48
CA TYR A 35 -7.82 6.48 -8.18
C TYR A 35 -6.41 7.00 -7.95
N VAL A 36 -5.78 7.51 -9.01
CA VAL A 36 -4.48 8.18 -8.90
C VAL A 36 -4.69 9.62 -8.49
N LEU A 37 -4.28 9.94 -7.27
CA LEU A 37 -4.47 11.25 -6.65
C LEU A 37 -3.18 11.77 -6.03
N ASP A 38 -3.16 13.07 -5.80
CA ASP A 38 -2.22 13.71 -4.88
C ASP A 38 -2.40 13.17 -3.45
N SER A 39 -1.29 12.92 -2.77
CA SER A 39 -1.30 12.32 -1.43
C SER A 39 -2.05 13.17 -0.40
N ALA A 40 -1.89 14.49 -0.42
CA ALA A 40 -2.60 15.36 0.51
C ALA A 40 -4.11 15.34 0.25
N CYS A 41 -4.53 15.33 -1.02
CA CYS A 41 -5.94 15.16 -1.39
C CYS A 41 -6.49 13.80 -0.95
N ALA A 42 -5.73 12.72 -1.12
CA ALA A 42 -6.13 11.39 -0.69
C ALA A 42 -6.43 11.34 0.82
N PHE A 43 -5.60 11.98 1.65
CA PHE A 43 -5.80 12.04 3.10
C PHE A 43 -6.88 13.01 3.55
N THR A 44 -6.96 14.20 2.92
CA THR A 44 -7.79 15.29 3.46
C THR A 44 -9.18 15.33 2.85
N LYS A 45 -9.36 14.80 1.65
CA LYS A 45 -10.63 14.84 0.91
C LYS A 45 -11.16 13.43 0.62
N GLY A 46 -10.29 12.45 0.51
CA GLY A 46 -10.67 11.08 0.18
C GLY A 46 -11.45 11.01 -1.13
N LEU A 47 -12.51 10.24 -1.13
CA LEU A 47 -13.48 10.13 -2.24
C LEU A 47 -14.76 10.94 -1.99
N ASP A 48 -14.79 11.80 -0.95
CA ASP A 48 -15.97 12.59 -0.58
C ASP A 48 -16.27 13.73 -1.55
N LYS A 49 -15.30 14.05 -2.42
CA LYS A 49 -15.44 15.07 -3.47
C LYS A 49 -15.10 14.49 -4.83
N PRO A 50 -15.68 15.05 -5.91
CA PRO A 50 -15.30 14.70 -7.27
C PRO A 50 -13.80 14.85 -7.48
N ILE A 51 -13.20 13.86 -8.12
CA ILE A 51 -11.79 13.84 -8.45
C ILE A 51 -11.56 14.73 -9.67
N SER A 52 -10.62 15.68 -9.55
CA SER A 52 -10.21 16.55 -10.65
C SER A 52 -8.87 16.08 -11.20
N LYS A 53 -8.84 15.73 -12.47
CA LYS A 53 -7.63 15.38 -13.20
C LYS A 53 -6.65 16.54 -13.23
N GLU A 54 -7.14 17.75 -13.49
CA GLU A 54 -6.32 18.97 -13.57
C GLU A 54 -5.67 19.28 -12.23
N CYS A 55 -6.41 19.09 -11.13
CA CYS A 55 -5.87 19.28 -9.78
C CYS A 55 -4.78 18.25 -9.48
N ALA A 56 -4.99 16.97 -9.79
CA ALA A 56 -4.01 15.91 -9.56
C ALA A 56 -2.70 16.16 -10.35
N ILE A 57 -2.82 16.57 -11.62
CA ILE A 57 -1.67 16.93 -12.47
C ILE A 57 -0.93 18.15 -11.91
N SER A 58 -1.66 19.21 -11.54
CA SER A 58 -1.06 20.44 -11.01
C SER A 58 -0.29 20.16 -9.71
N CYS A 59 -0.87 19.40 -8.78
CA CYS A 59 -0.20 19.02 -7.54
C CYS A 59 1.06 18.17 -7.80
N ALA A 60 0.97 17.19 -8.71
CA ALA A 60 2.13 16.37 -9.08
C ALA A 60 3.27 17.18 -9.68
N ASN A 61 2.95 18.15 -10.56
CA ASN A 61 3.93 19.06 -11.17
C ASN A 61 4.55 19.99 -10.13
N ALA A 62 3.83 20.31 -9.05
CA ALA A 62 4.35 21.07 -7.92
C ALA A 62 5.22 20.23 -6.96
N GLY A 63 5.42 18.93 -7.25
CA GLY A 63 6.27 18.05 -6.48
C GLY A 63 5.55 17.17 -5.46
N SER A 64 4.23 17.22 -5.41
CA SER A 64 3.44 16.35 -4.53
C SER A 64 3.48 14.89 -4.99
N ALA A 65 3.57 13.95 -4.06
CA ALA A 65 3.57 12.53 -4.38
C ALA A 65 2.18 12.08 -4.84
N LEU A 66 2.11 11.37 -5.95
CA LEU A 66 0.90 10.66 -6.37
C LEU A 66 0.80 9.31 -5.66
N VAL A 67 -0.40 8.97 -5.23
CA VAL A 67 -0.76 7.72 -4.57
C VAL A 67 -1.95 7.08 -5.26
N ILE A 68 -2.25 5.84 -4.91
CA ILE A 68 -3.47 5.14 -5.37
C ILE A 68 -4.41 5.04 -4.18
N LEU A 69 -5.57 5.70 -4.28
CA LEU A 69 -6.63 5.64 -3.27
C LEU A 69 -7.69 4.64 -3.71
N ALA A 70 -7.82 3.53 -2.99
CA ALA A 70 -8.85 2.53 -3.22
C ALA A 70 -10.21 2.97 -2.67
N GLU A 71 -11.29 2.33 -3.14
CA GLU A 71 -12.67 2.66 -2.72
C GLU A 71 -12.94 2.36 -1.24
N ASP A 72 -12.17 1.46 -0.63
CA ASP A 72 -12.21 1.16 0.81
C ASP A 72 -11.44 2.17 1.67
N GLY A 73 -10.87 3.21 1.06
CA GLY A 73 -10.07 4.23 1.72
C GLY A 73 -8.60 3.86 1.92
N THR A 74 -8.17 2.68 1.50
CA THR A 74 -6.75 2.30 1.59
C THR A 74 -5.91 3.15 0.64
N ILE A 75 -4.85 3.77 1.19
CA ILE A 75 -3.87 4.53 0.40
C ILE A 75 -2.66 3.64 0.14
N TYR A 76 -2.39 3.37 -1.13
CA TYR A 76 -1.22 2.64 -1.58
C TYR A 76 -0.14 3.63 -2.02
N TRP A 77 1.05 3.52 -1.41
CA TRP A 77 2.21 4.35 -1.71
C TRP A 77 3.07 3.68 -2.78
N PRO A 78 3.14 4.22 -4.00
CA PRO A 78 4.05 3.70 -5.00
C PRO A 78 5.50 3.94 -4.60
N ILE A 79 6.30 2.88 -4.64
CA ILE A 79 7.73 2.91 -4.33
C ILE A 79 8.53 2.21 -5.43
N ALA A 80 9.82 2.53 -5.54
CA ALA A 80 10.73 1.70 -6.33
C ALA A 80 11.04 0.40 -5.60
N GLY A 81 11.29 -0.67 -6.35
CA GLY A 81 11.71 -1.96 -5.80
C GLY A 81 13.19 -2.00 -5.37
N THR A 82 13.90 -0.88 -5.53
CA THR A 82 15.34 -0.74 -5.23
C THR A 82 15.61 0.44 -4.31
N THR A 83 16.77 0.44 -3.67
CA THR A 83 17.26 1.55 -2.88
C THR A 83 18.50 2.18 -3.51
N PRO A 84 18.61 3.53 -3.56
CA PRO A 84 17.61 4.50 -3.11
C PRO A 84 16.35 4.46 -3.96
N SER A 85 15.19 4.69 -3.33
CA SER A 85 13.90 4.74 -4.05
C SER A 85 13.82 6.03 -4.86
N SER A 86 13.52 5.90 -6.16
CA SER A 86 13.17 7.03 -7.01
C SER A 86 11.68 7.38 -6.89
N GLY A 87 11.34 8.66 -7.10
CA GLY A 87 9.94 9.10 -7.15
C GLY A 87 9.15 8.38 -8.25
N GLN A 88 7.91 7.99 -7.95
CA GLN A 88 7.09 7.21 -8.89
C GLN A 88 6.07 8.07 -9.66
N ASN A 89 6.05 9.38 -9.46
CA ASN A 89 5.17 10.30 -10.20
C ASN A 89 5.23 10.13 -11.73
N PRO A 90 6.40 9.93 -12.37
CA PRO A 90 6.44 9.73 -13.82
C PRO A 90 5.60 8.55 -14.32
N LYS A 91 5.49 7.46 -13.54
CA LYS A 91 4.64 6.31 -13.90
C LYS A 91 3.15 6.60 -13.74
N LEU A 92 2.79 7.43 -12.75
CA LEU A 92 1.40 7.69 -12.37
C LEU A 92 0.80 8.91 -13.06
N LEU A 93 1.63 9.89 -13.45
CA LEU A 93 1.17 11.15 -14.03
C LEU A 93 0.24 11.00 -15.25
N PRO A 94 0.47 10.03 -16.18
CA PRO A 94 -0.47 9.79 -17.28
C PRO A 94 -1.88 9.36 -16.82
N PHE A 95 -1.98 8.83 -15.60
CA PHE A 95 -3.23 8.32 -15.00
C PHE A 95 -3.79 9.24 -13.92
N ALA A 96 -3.19 10.42 -13.70
CA ALA A 96 -3.63 11.34 -12.67
C ALA A 96 -5.11 11.67 -12.78
N GLY A 97 -5.85 11.56 -11.69
CA GLY A 97 -7.30 11.77 -11.62
C GLY A 97 -8.14 10.65 -12.23
N GLN A 98 -7.55 9.55 -12.68
CA GLN A 98 -8.26 8.43 -13.28
C GLN A 98 -8.36 7.24 -12.33
N LYS A 99 -9.37 6.42 -12.54
CA LYS A 99 -9.49 5.10 -11.92
C LYS A 99 -8.64 4.09 -12.69
N VAL A 100 -7.84 3.31 -11.97
CA VAL A 100 -6.86 2.40 -12.53
C VAL A 100 -6.96 1.01 -11.94
N ASN A 101 -6.47 0.02 -12.71
CA ASN A 101 -6.06 -1.29 -12.23
C ASN A 101 -4.52 -1.30 -12.17
N VAL A 102 -3.97 -1.67 -11.04
CA VAL A 102 -2.53 -1.73 -10.83
C VAL A 102 -2.18 -3.12 -10.35
N THR A 103 -1.23 -3.77 -11.01
CA THR A 103 -0.61 -5.00 -10.50
C THR A 103 0.77 -4.69 -9.96
N GLY A 104 1.16 -5.40 -8.93
CA GLY A 104 2.46 -5.19 -8.32
C GLY A 104 2.65 -5.96 -7.03
N THR A 105 3.76 -5.70 -6.37
CA THR A 105 4.08 -6.32 -5.10
C THR A 105 3.75 -5.37 -3.96
N LEU A 106 2.94 -5.84 -3.00
CA LEU A 106 2.55 -5.07 -1.81
C LEU A 106 3.52 -5.31 -0.66
N TYR A 107 3.83 -4.23 0.05
CA TYR A 107 4.59 -4.25 1.29
C TYR A 107 3.76 -3.54 2.38
N LYS A 108 3.56 -4.22 3.51
CA LYS A 108 2.83 -3.66 4.65
C LYS A 108 3.75 -3.50 5.84
N ARG A 109 3.75 -2.31 6.44
CA ARG A 109 4.51 -2.04 7.66
C ARG A 109 3.91 -0.89 8.45
N GLY A 110 3.71 -1.09 9.75
CA GLY A 110 3.27 -0.02 10.68
C GLY A 110 1.98 0.67 10.26
N GLY A 111 1.01 -0.06 9.70
CA GLY A 111 -0.25 0.51 9.20
C GLY A 111 -0.16 1.13 7.80
N SER A 112 1.04 1.27 7.24
CA SER A 112 1.24 1.77 5.88
C SER A 112 1.29 0.64 4.86
N VAL A 113 0.78 0.91 3.65
CA VAL A 113 0.81 -0.02 2.52
C VAL A 113 1.56 0.63 1.36
N ALA A 114 2.64 -0.01 0.91
CA ALA A 114 3.38 0.40 -0.27
C ALA A 114 3.20 -0.61 -1.41
N ILE A 115 3.36 -0.14 -2.65
CA ILE A 115 3.28 -0.97 -3.85
C ILE A 115 4.47 -0.70 -4.78
N VAL A 116 5.15 -1.76 -5.19
CA VAL A 116 6.05 -1.73 -6.34
C VAL A 116 5.21 -2.08 -7.57
N ILE A 117 5.02 -1.11 -8.45
CA ILE A 117 4.12 -1.25 -9.61
C ILE A 117 4.82 -2.01 -10.73
N ASP A 118 4.23 -3.13 -11.14
CA ASP A 118 4.60 -3.88 -12.34
C ASP A 118 3.85 -3.33 -13.57
N THR A 119 2.50 -3.23 -13.47
CA THR A 119 1.65 -2.67 -14.53
C THR A 119 0.62 -1.70 -13.95
N ILE A 120 0.24 -0.71 -14.75
CA ILE A 120 -0.85 0.22 -14.46
C ILE A 120 -1.67 0.47 -15.72
N GLU A 121 -2.97 0.37 -15.61
CA GLU A 121 -3.91 0.54 -16.72
C GLU A 121 -5.11 1.36 -16.26
N ALA A 122 -5.55 2.30 -17.10
CA ALA A 122 -6.81 3.01 -16.85
C ALA A 122 -7.98 2.03 -16.93
N GLN A 123 -8.92 2.13 -15.97
CA GLN A 123 -10.17 1.39 -16.10
C GLN A 123 -11.01 2.02 -17.21
N ALA A 124 -11.55 1.16 -18.08
CA ALA A 124 -12.54 1.61 -19.06
C ALA A 124 -13.73 2.25 -18.32
N VAL A 125 -14.03 3.50 -18.64
CA VAL A 125 -15.25 4.15 -18.14
C VAL A 125 -16.40 3.44 -18.82
N ALA A 126 -17.25 2.74 -18.04
CA ALA A 126 -18.49 2.20 -18.58
C ALA A 126 -19.30 3.40 -19.09
N GLN A 127 -19.39 3.54 -20.40
CA GLN A 127 -20.30 4.51 -21.02
C GLN A 127 -21.71 4.05 -20.70
N LYS A 128 -22.43 4.88 -19.95
CA LYS A 128 -23.84 4.68 -19.58
C LYS A 128 -24.72 5.36 -20.61
#